data_692f7a9483bdcd9b547ee4086f266a2b
#
_entry.id   692f7a9483bdcd9b547ee4086f266a2b
#
_cell.length_a   1.000
_cell.length_b   1.000
_cell.length_c   1.000
_cell.angle_alpha   90.00
_cell.angle_beta   90.00
_cell.angle_gamma   90.00
#
_symmetry.space_group_name_H-M   'P 1'
#
loop_
_entity.id
_entity.type
_entity.pdbx_description
1 polymer ?
#
loop_
_entity_poly.entity_id
_entity_poly.type
_entity_poly.pdbx_seq_one_letter_code
_entity_poly.pdbx_strand_id
1 'polypeptide(L)'
;MDGVHFDYLRYPENAPRFPDSYDFRRYGKGRTLAQWRRDNLTDIVRYIYNGVKAMKPWVKVSTCPVGKYRDTSRYSSKGWNAFFTVYQDPQGWLGEGIQDQIYPMMYFRGNGFYPFALDWQEQSNGRHIVPGLGIYFLHPDEGNWTTEEVERQMHFIRSNRLAGEAH
;
A
#
# COMPACT_ATOMS: atom_id res chain seq x y z
N MET A 1 22.63 -2.68 7.73
CA MET A 1 21.16 -2.40 7.57
C MET A 1 20.93 -2.23 6.08
N ASP A 2 20.06 -3.04 5.50
CA ASP A 2 19.83 -3.11 4.05
C ASP A 2 18.50 -2.46 3.64
N GLY A 3 17.59 -2.29 4.59
CA GLY A 3 16.31 -1.64 4.40
C GLY A 3 15.69 -1.11 5.67
N VAL A 4 14.75 -0.18 5.50
CA VAL A 4 13.80 0.30 6.51
C VAL A 4 12.39 0.10 5.99
N HIS A 5 11.52 -0.42 6.85
CA HIS A 5 10.13 -0.66 6.52
C HIS A 5 9.22 0.08 7.50
N PHE A 6 8.20 0.76 6.96
CA PHE A 6 7.24 1.52 7.75
C PHE A 6 5.85 0.92 7.60
N ASP A 7 5.25 0.56 8.71
CA ASP A 7 3.86 0.17 8.79
C ASP A 7 2.99 1.36 9.25
N TYR A 8 1.69 1.27 9.03
CA TYR A 8 0.69 2.25 9.46
C TYR A 8 0.93 3.70 9.01
N LEU A 9 1.68 3.94 7.94
CA LEU A 9 1.77 5.25 7.28
C LEU A 9 0.45 5.59 6.59
N ARG A 10 -0.58 5.84 7.38
CA ARG A 10 -1.95 6.09 6.92
C ARG A 10 -2.77 6.82 7.98
N TYR A 11 -3.86 7.42 7.56
CA TYR A 11 -4.91 7.85 8.49
C TYR A 11 -5.64 6.63 9.08
N PRO A 12 -6.22 6.76 10.29
CA PRO A 12 -7.02 5.70 10.89
C PRO A 12 -8.29 5.42 10.07
N GLU A 13 -8.89 4.24 10.25
CA GLU A 13 -10.10 3.83 9.52
C GLU A 13 -11.30 4.73 9.80
N ASN A 14 -11.34 5.38 10.96
CA ASN A 14 -12.33 6.37 11.32
C ASN A 14 -11.91 7.81 10.92
N ALA A 15 -11.10 7.95 9.89
CA ALA A 15 -10.57 9.21 9.41
C ALA A 15 -11.59 10.35 9.23
N PRO A 16 -12.89 10.13 8.91
CA PRO A 16 -13.87 11.21 8.91
C PRO A 16 -14.01 11.93 10.24
N ARG A 17 -13.69 11.26 11.36
CA ARG A 17 -13.71 11.84 12.73
C ARG A 17 -12.34 12.26 13.23
N PHE A 18 -11.32 12.20 12.39
CA PHE A 18 -9.96 12.59 12.77
C PHE A 18 -9.92 14.11 13.03
N PRO A 19 -9.35 14.57 14.18
CA PRO A 19 -9.50 15.96 14.64
C PRO A 19 -8.53 16.93 13.98
N ASP A 20 -8.42 16.93 12.65
CA ASP A 20 -7.51 17.79 11.87
C ASP A 20 -8.19 18.99 11.20
N SER A 21 -9.45 19.26 11.55
CA SER A 21 -10.22 20.34 10.92
C SER A 21 -9.64 21.75 11.15
N TYR A 22 -9.00 21.97 12.27
CA TYR A 22 -8.30 23.24 12.56
C TYR A 22 -7.10 23.41 11.64
N ASP A 23 -6.25 22.40 11.52
CA ASP A 23 -5.06 22.42 10.67
C ASP A 23 -5.43 22.52 9.20
N PHE A 24 -6.46 21.80 8.78
CA PHE A 24 -6.98 21.88 7.42
C PHE A 24 -7.42 23.31 7.06
N ARG A 25 -8.18 24.01 7.94
CA ARG A 25 -8.57 25.42 7.72
C ARG A 25 -7.36 26.33 7.55
N ARG A 26 -6.29 26.06 8.32
CA ARG A 26 -5.07 26.88 8.33
C ARG A 26 -4.14 26.59 7.15
N TYR A 27 -3.99 25.30 6.78
CA TYR A 27 -2.98 24.85 5.85
C TYR A 27 -3.51 24.18 4.58
N GLY A 28 -4.82 24.02 4.44
CA GLY A 28 -5.45 23.38 3.30
C GLY A 28 -5.24 24.09 1.95
N LYS A 29 -5.13 25.43 1.96
CA LYS A 29 -4.75 26.24 0.79
C LYS A 29 -5.58 25.93 -0.48
N GLY A 30 -6.90 25.85 -0.36
CA GLY A 30 -7.81 25.60 -1.48
C GLY A 30 -7.94 24.14 -1.95
N ARG A 31 -7.20 23.21 -1.33
CA ARG A 31 -7.36 21.76 -1.57
C ARG A 31 -8.63 21.22 -0.90
N THR A 32 -9.13 20.08 -1.38
CA THR A 32 -10.11 19.29 -0.61
C THR A 32 -9.43 18.66 0.62
N LEU A 33 -10.20 18.37 1.67
CA LEU A 33 -9.68 17.70 2.87
C LEU A 33 -8.99 16.37 2.52
N ALA A 34 -9.59 15.59 1.60
CA ALA A 34 -9.03 14.32 1.17
C ALA A 34 -7.69 14.49 0.45
N GLN A 35 -7.56 15.50 -0.42
CA GLN A 35 -6.29 15.77 -1.09
C GLN A 35 -5.23 16.25 -0.11
N TRP A 36 -5.57 17.18 0.78
CA TRP A 36 -4.65 17.69 1.80
C TRP A 36 -4.13 16.56 2.72
N ARG A 37 -4.99 15.62 3.10
CA ARG A 37 -4.56 14.45 3.90
C ARG A 37 -3.59 13.55 3.13
N ARG A 38 -3.85 13.29 1.85
CA ARG A 38 -2.91 12.51 1.00
C ARG A 38 -1.57 13.23 0.84
N ASP A 39 -1.61 14.54 0.61
CA ASP A 39 -0.40 15.34 0.47
C ASP A 39 0.44 15.31 1.75
N ASN A 40 -0.18 15.40 2.93
CA ASN A 40 0.52 15.30 4.22
C ASN A 40 1.25 13.97 4.38
N LEU A 41 0.60 12.84 4.00
CA LEU A 41 1.25 11.53 4.03
C LEU A 41 2.39 11.45 3.01
N THR A 42 2.17 11.96 1.81
CA THR A 42 3.21 11.99 0.75
C THR A 42 4.40 12.84 1.19
N ASP A 43 4.19 13.96 1.85
CA ASP A 43 5.27 14.80 2.38
C ASP A 43 6.09 14.08 3.46
N ILE A 44 5.43 13.32 4.35
CA ILE A 44 6.11 12.48 5.36
C ILE A 44 6.96 11.40 4.66
N VAL A 45 6.37 10.68 3.70
CA VAL A 45 7.08 9.62 2.95
C VAL A 45 8.29 10.20 2.22
N ARG A 46 8.13 11.33 1.55
CA ARG A 46 9.21 12.04 0.83
C ARG A 46 10.31 12.49 1.78
N TYR A 47 9.95 13.04 2.94
CA TYR A 47 10.92 13.46 3.95
C TYR A 47 11.75 12.29 4.47
N ILE A 48 11.09 11.17 4.81
CA ILE A 48 11.77 9.96 5.28
C ILE A 48 12.68 9.40 4.19
N TYR A 49 12.17 9.24 2.95
CA TYR A 49 12.93 8.71 1.83
C TYR A 49 14.20 9.54 1.58
N ASN A 50 14.05 10.85 1.44
CA ASN A 50 15.18 11.74 1.18
C ASN A 50 16.19 11.72 2.32
N GLY A 51 15.75 11.70 3.58
CA GLY A 51 16.61 11.61 4.75
C GLY A 51 17.43 10.32 4.79
N VAL A 52 16.80 9.18 4.51
CA VAL A 52 17.51 7.89 4.42
C VAL A 52 18.51 7.89 3.28
N LYS A 53 18.10 8.35 2.09
CA LYS A 53 18.96 8.35 0.91
C LYS A 53 20.14 9.31 1.02
N ALA A 54 19.98 10.43 1.71
CA ALA A 54 21.08 11.36 1.97
C ALA A 54 22.17 10.75 2.87
N MET A 55 21.77 9.91 3.85
CA MET A 55 22.71 9.27 4.77
C MET A 55 23.26 7.94 4.24
N LYS A 56 22.39 7.12 3.65
CA LYS A 56 22.69 5.75 3.21
C LYS A 56 21.93 5.43 1.91
N PRO A 57 22.45 5.84 0.73
CA PRO A 57 21.72 5.73 -0.54
C PRO A 57 21.39 4.29 -0.95
N TRP A 58 22.14 3.29 -0.45
CA TRP A 58 21.89 1.87 -0.71
C TRP A 58 20.74 1.27 0.10
N VAL A 59 20.36 1.89 1.23
CA VAL A 59 19.29 1.38 2.11
C VAL A 59 17.94 1.49 1.40
N LYS A 60 17.22 0.37 1.30
CA LYS A 60 15.87 0.33 0.72
C LYS A 60 14.85 0.93 1.68
N VAL A 61 13.95 1.73 1.15
CA VAL A 61 12.83 2.32 1.91
C VAL A 61 11.53 1.72 1.39
N SER A 62 10.71 1.22 2.29
CA SER A 62 9.46 0.52 1.96
C SER A 62 8.34 0.79 2.94
N THR A 63 7.10 0.59 2.47
CA THR A 63 5.87 0.67 3.28
C THR A 63 4.94 -0.49 2.97
N CYS A 64 3.99 -0.78 3.89
CA CYS A 64 2.91 -1.73 3.67
C CYS A 64 1.54 -1.01 3.62
N PRO A 65 1.09 -0.60 2.43
CA PRO A 65 -0.23 0.00 2.26
C PRO A 65 -1.36 -1.02 2.30
N VAL A 66 -2.59 -0.53 2.42
CA VAL A 66 -3.79 -1.34 2.21
C VAL A 66 -3.73 -2.00 0.82
N GLY A 67 -4.03 -3.30 0.76
CA GLY A 67 -3.81 -4.13 -0.42
C GLY A 67 -4.58 -3.74 -1.67
N LYS A 68 -5.73 -3.07 -1.53
CA LYS A 68 -6.47 -2.48 -2.65
C LYS A 68 -6.16 -0.99 -2.70
N TYR A 69 -5.54 -0.52 -3.77
CA TYR A 69 -5.25 0.91 -3.91
C TYR A 69 -6.54 1.73 -4.04
N ARG A 70 -7.35 1.42 -5.03
CA ARG A 70 -8.70 1.96 -5.31
C ARG A 70 -9.44 1.00 -6.24
N ASP A 71 -10.60 1.39 -6.75
CA ASP A 71 -11.26 0.63 -7.81
C ASP A 71 -10.37 0.55 -9.05
N THR A 72 -10.28 -0.62 -9.64
CA THR A 72 -9.59 -0.88 -10.89
C THR A 72 -10.60 -0.99 -12.04
N SER A 73 -10.13 -0.97 -13.29
CA SER A 73 -10.98 -1.27 -14.46
C SER A 73 -11.50 -2.72 -14.45
N ARG A 74 -10.85 -3.62 -13.68
CA ARG A 74 -11.18 -5.03 -13.61
C ARG A 74 -12.13 -5.36 -12.47
N TYR A 75 -12.00 -4.67 -11.32
CA TYR A 75 -12.80 -4.99 -10.14
C TYR A 75 -12.90 -3.83 -9.16
N SER A 76 -14.06 -3.71 -8.49
CA SER A 76 -14.26 -2.71 -7.44
C SER A 76 -13.63 -3.13 -6.11
N SER A 77 -13.03 -2.16 -5.40
CA SER A 77 -12.54 -2.31 -4.03
C SER A 77 -13.68 -2.47 -3.00
N LYS A 78 -14.91 -2.22 -3.41
CA LYS A 78 -16.10 -2.20 -2.55
C LYS A 78 -16.00 -1.20 -1.40
N GLY A 79 -15.38 -0.04 -1.67
CA GLY A 79 -15.28 1.08 -0.74
C GLY A 79 -14.16 0.96 0.30
N TRP A 80 -13.47 -0.17 0.42
CA TRP A 80 -12.32 -0.32 1.30
C TRP A 80 -11.03 -0.32 0.48
N ASN A 81 -10.28 0.78 0.57
CA ASN A 81 -9.05 0.93 -0.21
C ASN A 81 -8.10 1.97 0.40
N ALA A 82 -6.86 1.97 -0.07
CA ALA A 82 -5.80 2.87 0.40
C ALA A 82 -6.12 4.34 0.14
N PHE A 83 -6.56 4.67 -1.08
CA PHE A 83 -6.65 6.02 -1.56
C PHE A 83 -7.77 6.85 -0.92
N PHE A 84 -8.97 6.26 -0.78
CA PHE A 84 -10.14 6.97 -0.29
C PHE A 84 -10.42 6.74 1.20
N THR A 85 -10.11 5.55 1.74
CA THR A 85 -10.46 5.21 3.11
C THR A 85 -9.43 5.71 4.12
N VAL A 86 -8.15 5.53 3.81
CA VAL A 86 -7.04 5.87 4.73
C VAL A 86 -6.05 6.88 4.15
N TYR A 87 -6.40 7.50 3.02
CA TYR A 87 -5.67 8.59 2.36
C TYR A 87 -4.21 8.27 1.98
N GLN A 88 -3.87 6.99 1.80
CA GLN A 88 -2.57 6.58 1.26
C GLN A 88 -2.56 6.76 -0.27
N ASP A 89 -1.46 7.28 -0.80
CA ASP A 89 -1.23 7.35 -2.26
C ASP A 89 0.05 6.59 -2.68
N PRO A 90 0.15 5.28 -2.39
CA PRO A 90 1.36 4.53 -2.64
C PRO A 90 1.70 4.38 -4.13
N GLN A 91 0.73 4.37 -5.05
CA GLN A 91 1.03 4.41 -6.48
C GLN A 91 1.60 5.76 -6.90
N GLY A 92 1.14 6.86 -6.31
CA GLY A 92 1.76 8.17 -6.45
C GLY A 92 3.20 8.18 -5.93
N TRP A 93 3.47 7.56 -4.76
CA TRP A 93 4.84 7.46 -4.21
C TRP A 93 5.78 6.64 -5.08
N LEU A 94 5.29 5.59 -5.74
CA LEU A 94 6.05 4.83 -6.74
C LEU A 94 6.37 5.69 -7.97
N GLY A 95 5.38 6.46 -8.46
CA GLY A 95 5.53 7.37 -9.60
C GLY A 95 6.52 8.50 -9.31
N GLU A 96 6.53 9.04 -8.09
CA GLU A 96 7.51 10.04 -7.64
C GLU A 96 8.90 9.44 -7.34
N GLY A 97 9.01 8.13 -7.26
CA GLY A 97 10.27 7.44 -6.95
C GLY A 97 10.71 7.55 -5.48
N ILE A 98 9.78 7.84 -4.56
CA ILE A 98 10.04 7.99 -3.11
C ILE A 98 9.76 6.72 -2.30
N GLN A 99 9.69 5.57 -2.98
CA GLN A 99 9.69 4.22 -2.40
C GLN A 99 10.54 3.30 -3.26
N ASP A 100 11.37 2.46 -2.66
CA ASP A 100 12.12 1.44 -3.38
C ASP A 100 11.31 0.16 -3.55
N GLN A 101 10.48 -0.14 -2.55
CA GLN A 101 9.66 -1.34 -2.48
C GLN A 101 8.32 -1.01 -1.81
N ILE A 102 7.26 -1.71 -2.20
CA ILE A 102 5.95 -1.64 -1.54
C ILE A 102 5.46 -3.06 -1.25
N TYR A 103 4.91 -3.23 -0.05
CA TYR A 103 4.37 -4.49 0.47
C TYR A 103 2.86 -4.36 0.69
N PRO A 104 2.02 -4.35 -0.37
CA PRO A 104 0.58 -4.22 -0.18
C PRO A 104 0.03 -5.38 0.65
N MET A 105 -0.79 -5.08 1.66
CA MET A 105 -1.43 -6.08 2.52
C MET A 105 -2.56 -6.79 1.76
N MET A 106 -2.20 -7.80 0.97
CA MET A 106 -3.09 -8.50 0.04
C MET A 106 -3.81 -9.69 0.70
N TYR A 107 -4.37 -9.48 1.88
CA TYR A 107 -5.04 -10.50 2.71
C TYR A 107 -6.44 -10.85 2.20
N PHE A 108 -6.54 -11.19 0.91
CA PHE A 108 -7.79 -11.45 0.21
C PHE A 108 -7.68 -12.71 -0.67
N ARG A 109 -8.82 -13.25 -1.12
CA ARG A 109 -8.91 -14.35 -2.08
C ARG A 109 -9.63 -13.90 -3.36
N GLY A 110 -9.43 -14.64 -4.43
CA GLY A 110 -10.17 -14.48 -5.70
C GLY A 110 -10.10 -13.04 -6.23
N ASN A 111 -11.24 -12.47 -6.54
CA ASN A 111 -11.34 -11.11 -7.08
C ASN A 111 -10.89 -10.01 -6.12
N GLY A 112 -10.71 -10.31 -4.84
CA GLY A 112 -10.08 -9.40 -3.88
C GLY A 112 -8.57 -9.34 -4.01
N PHE A 113 -7.95 -10.37 -4.59
CA PHE A 113 -6.51 -10.51 -4.74
C PHE A 113 -6.02 -10.24 -6.18
N TYR A 114 -6.38 -11.10 -7.14
CA TYR A 114 -5.75 -11.14 -8.45
C TYR A 114 -5.83 -9.85 -9.27
N PRO A 115 -7.00 -9.17 -9.39
CA PRO A 115 -7.08 -7.92 -10.13
C PRO A 115 -6.25 -6.79 -9.54
N PHE A 116 -6.15 -6.76 -8.20
CA PHE A 116 -5.40 -5.74 -7.48
C PHE A 116 -3.89 -6.01 -7.49
N ALA A 117 -3.48 -7.29 -7.45
CA ALA A 117 -2.08 -7.66 -7.61
C ALA A 117 -1.55 -7.27 -9.01
N LEU A 118 -2.36 -7.44 -10.06
CA LEU A 118 -2.04 -6.95 -11.41
C LEU A 118 -1.94 -5.41 -11.44
N ASP A 119 -2.91 -4.71 -10.84
CA ASP A 119 -2.90 -3.25 -10.76
C ASP A 119 -1.62 -2.73 -10.07
N TRP A 120 -1.20 -3.36 -8.97
CA TRP A 120 0.06 -3.03 -8.31
C TRP A 120 1.26 -3.21 -9.24
N GLN A 121 1.32 -4.32 -9.98
CA GLN A 121 2.43 -4.58 -10.90
C GLN A 121 2.45 -3.58 -12.06
N GLU A 122 1.30 -3.29 -12.65
CA GLU A 122 1.16 -2.34 -13.76
C GLU A 122 1.54 -0.91 -13.35
N GLN A 123 1.29 -0.53 -12.09
CA GLN A 123 1.59 0.81 -11.53
C GLN A 123 2.91 0.84 -10.74
N SER A 124 3.74 -0.18 -10.88
CA SER A 124 5.00 -0.31 -10.10
C SER A 124 6.06 0.75 -10.43
N ASN A 125 6.00 1.37 -11.61
CA ASN A 125 7.02 2.30 -12.10
C ASN A 125 8.46 1.74 -12.00
N GLY A 126 8.61 0.43 -12.22
CA GLY A 126 9.90 -0.27 -12.13
C GLY A 126 10.41 -0.51 -10.72
N ARG A 127 9.60 -0.25 -9.69
CA ARG A 127 9.90 -0.54 -8.29
C ARG A 127 9.42 -1.93 -7.89
N HIS A 128 9.91 -2.44 -6.77
CA HIS A 128 9.57 -3.78 -6.30
C HIS A 128 8.21 -3.79 -5.61
N ILE A 129 7.30 -4.62 -6.12
CA ILE A 129 6.02 -4.91 -5.48
C ILE A 129 6.11 -6.33 -4.87
N VAL A 130 5.88 -6.41 -3.57
CA VAL A 130 5.96 -7.65 -2.78
C VAL A 130 4.63 -7.82 -2.01
N PRO A 131 3.61 -8.46 -2.59
CA PRO A 131 2.34 -8.67 -1.90
C PRO A 131 2.50 -9.43 -0.59
N GLY A 132 1.90 -8.90 0.48
CA GLY A 132 1.73 -9.63 1.74
C GLY A 132 0.59 -10.62 1.61
N LEU A 133 0.84 -11.90 1.88
CA LEU A 133 -0.16 -12.96 1.82
C LEU A 133 -0.76 -13.22 3.19
N GLY A 134 -2.06 -13.46 3.23
CA GLY A 134 -2.81 -13.72 4.46
C GLY A 134 -2.64 -15.15 4.97
N ILE A 135 -1.41 -15.60 5.22
CA ILE A 135 -1.15 -16.98 5.65
C ILE A 135 -1.77 -17.31 7.03
N TYR A 136 -1.96 -16.30 7.88
CA TYR A 136 -2.63 -16.49 9.16
C TYR A 136 -4.09 -16.98 9.01
N PHE A 137 -4.72 -16.71 7.85
CA PHE A 137 -6.05 -17.27 7.52
C PHE A 137 -6.07 -18.78 7.26
N LEU A 138 -4.92 -19.44 7.20
CA LEU A 138 -4.85 -20.92 7.21
C LEU A 138 -5.34 -21.48 8.57
N HIS A 139 -5.21 -20.69 9.64
CA HIS A 139 -5.73 -21.09 10.93
C HIS A 139 -7.27 -21.17 10.92
N PRO A 140 -7.89 -22.24 11.44
CA PRO A 140 -9.34 -22.43 11.41
C PRO A 140 -10.14 -21.30 12.06
N ASP A 141 -9.65 -20.72 13.14
CA ASP A 141 -10.33 -19.66 13.87
C ASP A 141 -10.24 -18.29 13.17
N GLU A 142 -9.33 -18.13 12.18
CA GLU A 142 -9.10 -16.86 11.49
C GLU A 142 -9.78 -16.78 10.12
N GLY A 143 -9.77 -17.83 9.35
CA GLY A 143 -10.33 -17.78 8.00
C GLY A 143 -10.49 -19.11 7.29
N ASN A 144 -9.88 -20.14 7.83
CA ASN A 144 -9.92 -21.51 7.30
C ASN A 144 -9.59 -21.57 5.80
N TRP A 145 -8.56 -20.84 5.38
CA TRP A 145 -8.08 -20.92 4.00
C TRP A 145 -7.35 -22.25 3.80
N THR A 146 -7.23 -22.68 2.55
CA THR A 146 -6.47 -23.87 2.20
C THR A 146 -5.06 -23.47 1.74
N THR A 147 -4.10 -24.39 1.87
CA THR A 147 -2.73 -24.21 1.36
C THR A 147 -2.71 -23.97 -0.15
N GLU A 148 -3.61 -24.63 -0.89
CA GLU A 148 -3.75 -24.48 -2.35
C GLU A 148 -4.14 -23.04 -2.75
N GLU A 149 -4.86 -22.32 -1.90
CA GLU A 149 -5.14 -20.90 -2.18
C GLU A 149 -3.87 -20.06 -2.09
N VAL A 150 -3.07 -20.27 -1.06
CA VAL A 150 -1.79 -19.56 -0.89
C VAL A 150 -0.83 -19.93 -2.03
N GLU A 151 -0.72 -21.20 -2.36
CA GLU A 151 0.10 -21.68 -3.48
C GLU A 151 -0.31 -21.05 -4.81
N ARG A 152 -1.62 -20.96 -5.09
CA ARG A 152 -2.11 -20.26 -6.31
C ARG A 152 -1.69 -18.78 -6.33
N GLN A 153 -1.74 -18.11 -5.19
CA GLN A 153 -1.29 -16.71 -5.08
C GLN A 153 0.21 -16.58 -5.34
N MET A 154 1.03 -17.47 -4.77
CA MET A 154 2.48 -17.51 -5.01
C MET A 154 2.82 -17.78 -6.47
N HIS A 155 2.13 -18.74 -7.11
CA HIS A 155 2.29 -18.99 -8.54
C HIS A 155 1.89 -17.80 -9.40
N PHE A 156 0.79 -17.12 -9.04
CA PHE A 156 0.35 -15.92 -9.75
C PHE A 156 1.38 -14.80 -9.66
N ILE A 157 1.92 -14.54 -8.45
CA ILE A 157 2.96 -13.54 -8.21
C ILE A 157 4.17 -13.78 -9.12
N ARG A 158 4.68 -15.01 -9.17
CA ARG A 158 5.81 -15.40 -10.01
C ARG A 158 5.51 -15.26 -11.50
N SER A 159 4.35 -15.74 -11.93
CA SER A 159 3.93 -15.69 -13.35
C SER A 159 3.72 -14.25 -13.85
N ASN A 160 3.37 -13.32 -12.98
CA ASN A 160 3.15 -11.92 -13.33
C ASN A 160 4.33 -11.01 -12.97
N ARG A 161 5.51 -11.57 -12.66
CA ARG A 161 6.76 -10.84 -12.44
C ARG A 161 6.71 -9.82 -11.30
N LEU A 162 5.89 -10.05 -10.27
CA LEU A 162 6.04 -9.33 -9.02
C LEU A 162 7.35 -9.76 -8.34
N ALA A 163 7.91 -8.90 -7.50
CA ALA A 163 9.27 -9.09 -6.99
C ALA A 163 9.41 -10.20 -5.94
N GLY A 164 8.30 -10.70 -5.41
CA GLY A 164 8.24 -11.76 -4.41
C GLY A 164 6.94 -11.68 -3.62
N GLU A 165 6.87 -12.44 -2.55
CA GLU A 165 5.79 -12.45 -1.58
C GLU A 165 6.32 -12.26 -0.14
N ALA A 166 5.49 -11.72 0.76
CA ALA A 166 5.74 -11.60 2.19
C ALA A 166 4.68 -12.37 2.99
N HIS A 167 5.08 -12.92 4.15
CA HIS A 167 4.22 -13.73 5.01
C HIS A 167 4.12 -13.17 6.42
#